data_293390b7b2d857735f7cea1767db77c1
#
_entry.id   293390b7b2d857735f7cea1767db77c1
#
_cell.length_a   1.000
_cell.length_b   1.000
_cell.length_c   1.000
_cell.angle_alpha   90.00
_cell.angle_beta   90.00
_cell.angle_gamma   90.00
#
_symmetry.space_group_name_H-M   'P 1'
#
loop_
_entity.id
_entity.type
_entity.pdbx_description
1 polymer ?
#
loop_
_entity_poly.entity_id
_entity_poly.type
_entity_poly.pdbx_seq_one_letter_code
_entity_poly.pdbx_strand_id
1 'polypeptide(L)'
;MSTAVVTGAGSGVGRAIALKFAGERWNVALVSRRADTLSETIGLASPDARGGLASFPCDVSDPAAVAGMGEAVLERFGTVDVLVNAAGMNIPRRSFEVVSLEDWHAVLGTNLHGAYYCVRAFLPGMRARRTGTIININSDVGKIARDLAGPAYVSSKFGLSGLTQQINAEERRNGVRACSICPRDINTPLLDKRLQPPSQEARAGMIQPEDMAALVWLVTTLPSRAIVEEISLSSR
;
A
#
# COMPACT_ATOMS: atom_id res chain seq x y z
N MET A 1 -12.88 -14.24 11.52
CA MET A 1 -12.47 -12.82 11.60
C MET A 1 -11.74 -12.51 10.30
N SER A 2 -12.08 -11.40 9.64
CA SER A 2 -11.45 -11.06 8.36
C SER A 2 -10.00 -10.61 8.54
N THR A 3 -9.16 -10.84 7.54
CA THR A 3 -7.73 -10.56 7.60
C THR A 3 -7.29 -9.58 6.51
N ALA A 4 -6.56 -8.54 6.91
CA ALA A 4 -5.91 -7.60 6.01
C ALA A 4 -4.38 -7.75 6.08
N VAL A 5 -3.72 -7.70 4.93
CA VAL A 5 -2.27 -7.51 4.82
C VAL A 5 -2.02 -6.08 4.40
N VAL A 6 -1.19 -5.35 5.15
CA VAL A 6 -0.85 -3.96 4.85
C VAL A 6 0.66 -3.82 4.72
N THR A 7 1.16 -3.56 3.51
CA THR A 7 2.57 -3.26 3.30
C THR A 7 2.85 -1.79 3.59
N GLY A 8 4.08 -1.46 4.00
CA GLY A 8 4.41 -0.11 4.45
C GLY A 8 3.77 0.28 5.80
N ALA A 9 3.33 -0.70 6.59
CA ALA A 9 2.57 -0.48 7.82
C ALA A 9 3.37 0.16 8.97
N GLY A 10 4.67 0.36 8.82
CA GLY A 10 5.52 0.98 9.84
C GLY A 10 5.40 2.50 9.95
N SER A 11 4.75 3.20 9.01
CA SER A 11 4.63 4.66 9.05
C SER A 11 3.55 5.19 8.10
N GLY A 12 3.20 6.47 8.21
CA GLY A 12 2.37 7.21 7.27
C GLY A 12 1.05 6.50 6.92
N VAL A 13 0.74 6.44 5.63
CA VAL A 13 -0.53 5.88 5.12
C VAL A 13 -0.72 4.41 5.51
N GLY A 14 0.33 3.58 5.37
CA GLY A 14 0.24 2.16 5.73
C GLY A 14 -0.05 1.95 7.23
N ARG A 15 0.57 2.76 8.11
CA ARG A 15 0.28 2.74 9.56
C ARG A 15 -1.17 3.12 9.84
N ALA A 16 -1.66 4.22 9.27
CA ALA A 16 -3.03 4.66 9.49
C ALA A 16 -4.06 3.62 9.01
N ILE A 17 -3.81 3.00 7.85
CA ILE A 17 -4.65 1.93 7.33
C ILE A 17 -4.64 0.71 8.28
N ALA A 18 -3.46 0.28 8.73
CA ALA A 18 -3.34 -0.86 9.64
C ALA A 18 -4.11 -0.61 10.96
N LEU A 19 -3.97 0.59 11.54
CA LEU A 19 -4.70 0.99 12.74
C LEU A 19 -6.21 1.08 12.52
N LYS A 20 -6.65 1.53 11.34
CA LYS A 20 -8.08 1.55 11.00
C LYS A 20 -8.66 0.14 10.96
N PHE A 21 -8.02 -0.81 10.27
CA PHE A 21 -8.47 -2.20 10.26
C PHE A 21 -8.47 -2.84 11.66
N ALA A 22 -7.45 -2.54 12.47
CA ALA A 22 -7.35 -3.02 13.85
C ALA A 22 -8.52 -2.49 14.71
N GLY A 23 -8.84 -1.19 14.61
CA GLY A 23 -9.98 -0.57 15.30
C GLY A 23 -11.33 -1.18 14.91
N GLU A 24 -11.43 -1.71 13.72
CA GLU A 24 -12.61 -2.44 13.20
C GLU A 24 -12.56 -3.95 13.52
N ARG A 25 -11.65 -4.37 14.40
CA ARG A 25 -11.48 -5.74 14.88
C ARG A 25 -11.12 -6.77 13.81
N TRP A 26 -10.39 -6.35 12.79
CA TRP A 26 -9.81 -7.27 11.83
C TRP A 26 -8.45 -7.81 12.31
N ASN A 27 -8.08 -8.98 11.84
CA ASN A 27 -6.69 -9.41 11.88
C ASN A 27 -5.89 -8.58 10.87
N VAL A 28 -4.70 -8.11 11.28
CA VAL A 28 -3.84 -7.32 10.39
C VAL A 28 -2.41 -7.85 10.41
N ALA A 29 -1.95 -8.30 9.26
CA ALA A 29 -0.53 -8.54 9.02
C ALA A 29 0.15 -7.21 8.65
N LEU A 30 0.98 -6.70 9.55
CA LEU A 30 1.75 -5.49 9.34
C LEU A 30 3.08 -5.85 8.66
N VAL A 31 3.29 -5.35 7.45
CA VAL A 31 4.48 -5.66 6.66
C VAL A 31 5.31 -4.39 6.43
N SER A 32 6.57 -4.40 6.83
CA SER A 32 7.60 -3.42 6.45
C SER A 32 8.99 -3.97 6.71
N ARG A 33 10.03 -3.31 6.22
CA ARG A 33 11.43 -3.74 6.41
C ARG A 33 11.89 -3.70 7.86
N ARG A 34 11.44 -2.73 8.64
CA ARG A 34 11.92 -2.46 10.00
C ARG A 34 10.92 -2.99 11.02
N ALA A 35 11.36 -3.95 11.84
CA ALA A 35 10.56 -4.56 12.89
C ALA A 35 10.19 -3.56 14.01
N ASP A 36 11.09 -2.62 14.34
CA ASP A 36 10.87 -1.59 15.35
C ASP A 36 9.64 -0.72 15.01
N THR A 37 9.54 -0.24 13.76
CA THR A 37 8.41 0.57 13.31
C THR A 37 7.08 -0.18 13.26
N LEU A 38 7.12 -1.50 13.04
CA LEU A 38 5.93 -2.35 13.14
C LEU A 38 5.49 -2.49 14.61
N SER A 39 6.45 -2.69 15.52
CA SER A 39 6.18 -2.73 16.96
C SER A 39 5.59 -1.41 17.46
N GLU A 40 6.11 -0.26 17.00
CA GLU A 40 5.50 1.04 17.28
C GLU A 40 4.04 1.09 16.82
N THR A 41 3.76 0.65 15.60
CA THR A 41 2.38 0.64 15.07
C THR A 41 1.46 -0.23 15.92
N ILE A 42 1.90 -1.40 16.34
CA ILE A 42 1.15 -2.28 17.27
C ILE A 42 0.91 -1.56 18.61
N GLY A 43 1.93 -0.86 19.12
CA GLY A 43 1.83 -0.09 20.35
C GLY A 43 0.79 1.04 20.33
N LEU A 44 0.53 1.62 19.15
CA LEU A 44 -0.47 2.66 18.94
C LEU A 44 -1.91 2.14 18.86
N ALA A 45 -2.10 0.85 18.60
CA ALA A 45 -3.43 0.25 18.57
C ALA A 45 -4.03 0.19 19.98
N SER A 46 -5.37 0.25 20.06
CA SER A 46 -6.06 0.05 21.32
C SER A 46 -5.76 -1.34 21.89
N PRO A 47 -5.74 -1.53 23.22
CA PRO A 47 -5.46 -2.82 23.83
C PRO A 47 -6.32 -3.97 23.27
N ASP A 48 -7.60 -3.71 23.03
CA ASP A 48 -8.57 -4.69 22.51
C ASP A 48 -8.27 -5.12 21.06
N ALA A 49 -7.61 -4.26 20.27
CA ALA A 49 -7.29 -4.52 18.89
C ALA A 49 -5.94 -5.25 18.72
N ARG A 50 -5.04 -5.17 19.70
CA ARG A 50 -3.65 -5.68 19.57
C ARG A 50 -3.56 -7.18 19.32
N GLY A 51 -4.49 -7.96 19.84
CA GLY A 51 -4.50 -9.42 19.67
C GLY A 51 -4.67 -9.90 18.23
N GLY A 52 -5.23 -9.07 17.37
CA GLY A 52 -5.38 -9.33 15.94
C GLY A 52 -4.20 -8.83 15.08
N LEU A 53 -3.20 -8.16 15.67
CA LEU A 53 -2.06 -7.59 14.96
C LEU A 53 -0.85 -8.52 15.02
N ALA A 54 -0.16 -8.71 13.88
CA ALA A 54 1.12 -9.41 13.84
C ALA A 54 2.09 -8.71 12.88
N SER A 55 3.37 -8.63 13.29
CA SER A 55 4.43 -8.01 12.51
C SER A 55 5.13 -9.04 11.62
N PHE A 56 5.36 -8.67 10.36
CA PHE A 56 6.09 -9.47 9.39
C PHE A 56 7.17 -8.59 8.74
N PRO A 57 8.37 -8.55 9.30
CA PRO A 57 9.49 -7.82 8.69
C PRO A 57 9.82 -8.40 7.31
N CYS A 58 9.70 -7.57 6.27
CA CYS A 58 9.93 -8.01 4.88
C CYS A 58 10.31 -6.83 4.00
N ASP A 59 11.31 -7.00 3.15
CA ASP A 59 11.55 -6.12 2.02
C ASP A 59 10.68 -6.62 0.84
N VAL A 60 9.68 -5.81 0.49
CA VAL A 60 8.77 -6.18 -0.60
C VAL A 60 9.43 -6.22 -1.98
N SER A 61 10.62 -5.63 -2.14
CA SER A 61 11.39 -5.69 -3.39
C SER A 61 12.09 -7.03 -3.62
N ASP A 62 12.19 -7.87 -2.57
CA ASP A 62 12.74 -9.22 -2.65
C ASP A 62 11.62 -10.26 -2.82
N PRO A 63 11.52 -10.94 -3.98
CA PRO A 63 10.46 -11.91 -4.23
C PRO A 63 10.53 -13.14 -3.31
N ALA A 64 11.72 -13.56 -2.86
CA ALA A 64 11.87 -14.68 -1.95
C ALA A 64 11.41 -14.32 -0.53
N ALA A 65 11.76 -13.11 -0.07
CA ALA A 65 11.28 -12.59 1.21
C ALA A 65 9.75 -12.45 1.22
N VAL A 66 9.15 -11.97 0.11
CA VAL A 66 7.68 -11.86 -0.01
C VAL A 66 7.01 -13.24 -0.02
N ALA A 67 7.59 -14.24 -0.67
CA ALA A 67 7.04 -15.60 -0.65
C ALA A 67 7.01 -16.16 0.78
N GLY A 68 8.13 -16.10 1.50
CA GLY A 68 8.20 -16.56 2.90
C GLY A 68 7.28 -15.76 3.84
N MET A 69 7.19 -14.44 3.66
CA MET A 69 6.24 -13.60 4.40
C MET A 69 4.80 -14.04 4.11
N GLY A 70 4.45 -14.31 2.86
CA GLY A 70 3.12 -14.77 2.48
C GLY A 70 2.74 -16.09 3.14
N GLU A 71 3.65 -17.06 3.17
CA GLU A 71 3.46 -18.35 3.87
C GLU A 71 3.24 -18.13 5.37
N ALA A 72 4.07 -17.32 6.03
CA ALA A 72 3.95 -17.03 7.45
C ALA A 72 2.63 -16.32 7.80
N VAL A 73 2.16 -15.41 6.95
CA VAL A 73 0.85 -14.75 7.11
C VAL A 73 -0.28 -15.78 7.01
N LEU A 74 -0.23 -16.67 6.02
CA LEU A 74 -1.25 -17.71 5.84
C LEU A 74 -1.22 -18.75 6.96
N GLU A 75 -0.06 -19.12 7.46
CA GLU A 75 0.07 -19.97 8.64
C GLU A 75 -0.57 -19.31 9.88
N ARG A 76 -0.35 -18.03 10.08
CA ARG A 76 -0.85 -17.29 11.26
C ARG A 76 -2.35 -17.02 11.21
N PHE A 77 -2.90 -16.67 10.05
CA PHE A 77 -4.26 -16.18 9.90
C PHE A 77 -5.18 -17.05 9.02
N GLY A 78 -4.64 -18.02 8.34
CA GLY A 78 -5.35 -18.95 7.45
C GLY A 78 -5.76 -18.36 6.12
N THR A 79 -6.32 -17.16 6.11
CA THR A 79 -6.83 -16.52 4.88
C THR A 79 -6.51 -15.02 4.88
N VAL A 80 -6.44 -14.44 3.67
CA VAL A 80 -6.28 -12.99 3.47
C VAL A 80 -7.46 -12.50 2.61
N ASP A 81 -8.26 -11.60 3.16
CA ASP A 81 -9.44 -11.04 2.49
C ASP A 81 -9.10 -9.73 1.76
N VAL A 82 -8.15 -8.96 2.32
CA VAL A 82 -7.71 -7.68 1.77
C VAL A 82 -6.19 -7.61 1.74
N LEU A 83 -5.65 -7.23 0.58
CA LEU A 83 -4.25 -6.83 0.43
C LEU A 83 -4.18 -5.33 0.16
N VAL A 84 -3.46 -4.58 0.99
CA VAL A 84 -3.17 -3.17 0.76
C VAL A 84 -1.68 -2.99 0.47
N ASN A 85 -1.35 -2.71 -0.77
CA ASN A 85 -0.02 -2.34 -1.22
C ASN A 85 0.21 -0.84 -0.95
N ALA A 86 0.69 -0.51 0.26
CA ALA A 86 1.00 0.84 0.67
C ALA A 86 2.51 1.09 0.85
N ALA A 87 3.36 0.06 0.67
CA ALA A 87 4.79 0.25 0.59
C ALA A 87 5.14 1.10 -0.63
N GLY A 88 5.91 2.15 -0.42
CA GLY A 88 6.32 3.03 -1.50
C GLY A 88 7.48 3.93 -1.07
N MET A 89 8.26 4.33 -2.05
CA MET A 89 9.38 5.25 -1.86
C MET A 89 9.55 6.19 -3.04
N ASN A 90 10.24 7.28 -2.80
CA ASN A 90 10.88 8.11 -3.81
C ASN A 90 12.22 8.59 -3.27
N ILE A 91 13.05 9.14 -4.15
CA ILE A 91 14.40 9.59 -3.85
C ILE A 91 14.49 11.12 -3.95
N PRO A 92 15.43 11.79 -3.24
CA PRO A 92 15.57 13.24 -3.28
C PRO A 92 16.03 13.75 -4.65
N ARG A 93 17.12 13.18 -5.21
CA ARG A 93 17.71 13.56 -6.50
C ARG A 93 17.19 12.66 -7.61
N ARG A 94 16.16 13.11 -8.34
CA ARG A 94 15.32 12.23 -9.14
C ARG A 94 15.01 12.66 -10.57
N SER A 95 15.62 13.75 -11.07
CA SER A 95 15.51 14.12 -12.48
C SER A 95 16.26 13.13 -13.39
N PHE A 96 15.97 13.11 -14.69
CA PHE A 96 16.67 12.27 -15.65
C PHE A 96 18.20 12.47 -15.62
N GLU A 97 18.64 13.68 -15.34
CA GLU A 97 20.06 14.03 -15.30
C GLU A 97 20.82 13.37 -14.14
N VAL A 98 20.17 13.10 -13.01
CA VAL A 98 20.85 12.73 -11.76
C VAL A 98 20.39 11.40 -11.17
N VAL A 99 19.32 10.79 -11.67
CA VAL A 99 18.85 9.49 -11.17
C VAL A 99 19.84 8.39 -11.55
N SER A 100 20.35 7.65 -10.55
CA SER A 100 21.20 6.48 -10.80
C SER A 100 20.36 5.27 -11.22
N LEU A 101 20.98 4.27 -11.85
CA LEU A 101 20.33 2.99 -12.14
C LEU A 101 19.94 2.25 -10.86
N GLU A 102 20.75 2.35 -9.82
CA GLU A 102 20.45 1.78 -8.51
C GLU A 102 19.15 2.39 -7.92
N ASP A 103 19.06 3.71 -7.91
CA ASP A 103 17.86 4.42 -7.45
C ASP A 103 16.63 4.10 -8.30
N TRP A 104 16.81 4.03 -9.62
CA TRP A 104 15.77 3.60 -10.54
C TRP A 104 15.23 2.21 -10.17
N HIS A 105 16.11 1.23 -10.02
CA HIS A 105 15.73 -0.13 -9.65
C HIS A 105 15.12 -0.21 -8.26
N ALA A 106 15.62 0.54 -7.28
CA ALA A 106 15.07 0.58 -5.93
C ALA A 106 13.63 1.11 -5.91
N VAL A 107 13.35 2.19 -6.67
CA VAL A 107 12.00 2.76 -6.75
C VAL A 107 11.03 1.81 -7.45
N LEU A 108 11.40 1.23 -8.60
CA LEU A 108 10.56 0.25 -9.29
C LEU A 108 10.39 -1.02 -8.46
N GLY A 109 11.46 -1.50 -7.86
CA GLY A 109 11.47 -2.68 -6.98
C GLY A 109 10.44 -2.56 -5.86
N THR A 110 10.45 -1.43 -5.15
CA THR A 110 9.52 -1.21 -4.04
C THR A 110 8.10 -0.91 -4.52
N ASN A 111 7.93 0.04 -5.45
CA ASN A 111 6.62 0.62 -5.77
C ASN A 111 5.78 -0.25 -6.71
N LEU A 112 6.42 -1.02 -7.59
CA LEU A 112 5.75 -1.82 -8.61
C LEU A 112 5.97 -3.32 -8.43
N HIS A 113 7.24 -3.76 -8.41
CA HIS A 113 7.53 -5.19 -8.30
C HIS A 113 7.06 -5.74 -6.95
N GLY A 114 7.25 -5.01 -5.86
CA GLY A 114 6.78 -5.40 -4.54
C GLY A 114 5.27 -5.58 -4.46
N ALA A 115 4.50 -4.68 -5.08
CA ALA A 115 3.05 -4.84 -5.18
C ALA A 115 2.68 -6.11 -5.99
N TYR A 116 3.35 -6.35 -7.11
CA TYR A 116 3.15 -7.56 -7.91
C TYR A 116 3.50 -8.84 -7.14
N TYR A 117 4.59 -8.86 -6.40
CA TYR A 117 4.97 -10.03 -5.59
C TYR A 117 3.96 -10.32 -4.48
N CYS A 118 3.47 -9.27 -3.78
CA CYS A 118 2.41 -9.42 -2.78
C CYS A 118 1.10 -9.93 -3.41
N VAL A 119 0.72 -9.43 -4.59
CA VAL A 119 -0.42 -9.96 -5.34
C VAL A 119 -0.23 -11.45 -5.63
N ARG A 120 0.93 -11.85 -6.13
CA ARG A 120 1.22 -13.28 -6.39
C ARG A 120 1.13 -14.17 -5.15
N ALA A 121 1.52 -13.65 -3.99
CA ALA A 121 1.49 -14.41 -2.73
C ALA A 121 0.05 -14.69 -2.26
N PHE A 122 -0.88 -13.76 -2.43
CA PHE A 122 -2.22 -13.88 -1.83
C PHE A 122 -3.34 -14.15 -2.84
N LEU A 123 -3.16 -13.81 -4.11
CA LEU A 123 -4.16 -14.00 -5.16
C LEU A 123 -4.66 -15.44 -5.31
N PRO A 124 -3.83 -16.49 -5.25
CA PRO A 124 -4.31 -17.86 -5.37
C PRO A 124 -5.37 -18.22 -4.32
N GLY A 125 -5.16 -17.82 -3.07
CA GLY A 125 -6.12 -18.03 -1.99
C GLY A 125 -7.40 -17.22 -2.16
N MET A 126 -7.32 -15.97 -2.61
CA MET A 126 -8.48 -15.14 -2.94
C MET A 126 -9.30 -15.75 -4.08
N ARG A 127 -8.64 -16.20 -5.15
CA ARG A 127 -9.25 -16.84 -6.31
C ARG A 127 -9.98 -18.14 -5.91
N ALA A 128 -9.36 -18.99 -5.11
CA ALA A 128 -9.96 -20.25 -4.64
C ALA A 128 -11.23 -20.02 -3.84
N ARG A 129 -11.28 -18.97 -3.01
CA ARG A 129 -12.46 -18.59 -2.22
C ARG A 129 -13.47 -17.73 -3.00
N ARG A 130 -13.13 -17.31 -4.23
CA ARG A 130 -13.93 -16.41 -5.07
C ARG A 130 -14.27 -15.08 -4.37
N THR A 131 -13.35 -14.59 -3.53
CA THR A 131 -13.50 -13.34 -2.81
C THR A 131 -12.12 -12.77 -2.46
N GLY A 132 -11.94 -11.47 -2.67
CA GLY A 132 -10.72 -10.75 -2.32
C GLY A 132 -10.77 -9.31 -2.79
N THR A 133 -10.10 -8.43 -2.05
CA THR A 133 -9.95 -7.02 -2.44
C THR A 133 -8.48 -6.64 -2.38
N ILE A 134 -7.95 -6.10 -3.48
CA ILE A 134 -6.57 -5.62 -3.58
C ILE A 134 -6.62 -4.10 -3.74
N ILE A 135 -5.94 -3.37 -2.86
CA ILE A 135 -5.90 -1.92 -2.90
C ILE A 135 -4.46 -1.48 -3.09
N ASN A 136 -4.21 -0.77 -4.16
CA ASN A 136 -2.90 -0.21 -4.47
C ASN A 136 -2.90 1.28 -4.13
N ILE A 137 -2.06 1.69 -3.17
CA ILE A 137 -1.84 3.10 -2.85
C ILE A 137 -0.91 3.67 -3.94
N ASN A 138 -1.54 4.30 -4.90
CA ASN A 138 -0.90 4.87 -6.08
C ASN A 138 -0.54 6.35 -5.86
N SER A 139 -0.68 7.17 -6.86
CA SER A 139 -0.51 8.63 -6.88
C SER A 139 -1.21 9.20 -8.10
N ASP A 140 -1.51 10.50 -8.07
CA ASP A 140 -1.95 11.24 -9.25
C ASP A 140 -0.91 11.19 -10.39
N VAL A 141 0.39 11.04 -10.07
CA VAL A 141 1.44 10.85 -11.08
C VAL A 141 1.42 9.47 -11.76
N GLY A 142 0.61 8.53 -11.29
CA GLY A 142 0.29 7.30 -12.01
C GLY A 142 -0.72 7.49 -13.14
N LYS A 143 -1.22 8.72 -13.33
CA LYS A 143 -2.18 9.13 -14.39
C LYS A 143 -1.61 10.22 -15.28
N ILE A 144 -0.91 11.19 -14.68
CA ILE A 144 -0.35 12.34 -15.38
C ILE A 144 1.06 12.58 -14.83
N ALA A 145 2.06 12.54 -15.72
CA ALA A 145 3.44 12.83 -15.33
C ALA A 145 3.60 14.26 -14.80
N ARG A 146 4.50 14.42 -13.80
CA ARG A 146 4.89 15.71 -13.25
C ARG A 146 6.42 15.78 -13.16
N ASP A 147 6.98 16.91 -13.51
CA ASP A 147 8.44 17.14 -13.52
C ASP A 147 9.11 16.86 -12.16
N LEU A 148 8.47 17.30 -11.08
CA LEU A 148 9.00 17.11 -9.72
C LEU A 148 8.93 15.67 -9.20
N ALA A 149 8.26 14.76 -9.91
CA ALA A 149 8.10 13.38 -9.46
C ALA A 149 9.30 12.49 -9.80
N GLY A 150 9.98 12.78 -10.91
CA GLY A 150 11.09 12.03 -11.44
C GLY A 150 10.69 10.76 -12.21
N PRO A 151 11.52 10.31 -13.18
CA PRO A 151 11.16 9.24 -14.10
C PRO A 151 10.88 7.90 -13.42
N ALA A 152 11.69 7.50 -12.44
CA ALA A 152 11.51 6.22 -11.74
C ALA A 152 10.15 6.14 -11.01
N TYR A 153 9.80 7.21 -10.29
CA TYR A 153 8.54 7.25 -9.56
C TYR A 153 7.33 7.29 -10.49
N VAL A 154 7.35 8.16 -11.51
CA VAL A 154 6.28 8.22 -12.53
C VAL A 154 6.10 6.86 -13.18
N SER A 155 7.16 6.25 -13.70
CA SER A 155 7.09 4.93 -14.35
C SER A 155 6.54 3.86 -13.41
N SER A 156 6.98 3.84 -12.14
CA SER A 156 6.49 2.89 -11.15
C SER A 156 4.98 3.04 -10.88
N LYS A 157 4.48 4.29 -10.82
CA LYS A 157 3.08 4.57 -10.53
C LYS A 157 2.17 4.36 -11.74
N PHE A 158 2.61 4.66 -12.95
CA PHE A 158 1.92 4.25 -14.18
C PHE A 158 1.86 2.72 -14.30
N GLY A 159 2.96 2.02 -14.02
CA GLY A 159 2.98 0.56 -13.98
C GLY A 159 1.99 -0.01 -12.96
N LEU A 160 1.87 0.63 -11.78
CA LEU A 160 0.93 0.21 -10.74
C LEU A 160 -0.54 0.44 -11.16
N SER A 161 -0.83 1.51 -11.94
CA SER A 161 -2.14 1.70 -12.57
C SER A 161 -2.46 0.55 -13.53
N GLY A 162 -1.53 0.20 -14.41
CA GLY A 162 -1.67 -0.91 -15.36
C GLY A 162 -1.86 -2.25 -14.64
N LEU A 163 -1.08 -2.51 -13.58
CA LEU A 163 -1.23 -3.72 -12.75
C LEU A 163 -2.63 -3.80 -12.13
N THR A 164 -3.16 -2.70 -11.60
CA THR A 164 -4.51 -2.66 -11.01
C THR A 164 -5.58 -2.99 -12.04
N GLN A 165 -5.49 -2.39 -13.24
CA GLN A 165 -6.40 -2.66 -14.35
C GLN A 165 -6.33 -4.12 -14.79
N GLN A 166 -5.13 -4.69 -14.90
CA GLN A 166 -4.93 -6.07 -15.29
C GLN A 166 -5.51 -7.05 -14.27
N ILE A 167 -5.37 -6.78 -12.97
CA ILE A 167 -6.02 -7.60 -11.93
C ILE A 167 -7.53 -7.61 -12.14
N ASN A 168 -8.16 -6.45 -12.36
CA ASN A 168 -9.61 -6.41 -12.60
C ASN A 168 -10.01 -7.12 -13.90
N ALA A 169 -9.22 -6.99 -14.97
CA ALA A 169 -9.50 -7.65 -16.24
C ALA A 169 -9.49 -9.18 -16.13
N GLU A 170 -8.55 -9.75 -15.39
CA GLU A 170 -8.41 -11.21 -15.23
C GLU A 170 -9.28 -11.79 -14.11
N GLU A 171 -9.35 -11.10 -12.97
CA GLU A 171 -9.80 -11.70 -11.72
C GLU A 171 -11.23 -11.33 -11.30
N ARG A 172 -11.87 -10.37 -11.96
CA ARG A 172 -13.29 -10.02 -11.68
C ARG A 172 -14.22 -11.23 -11.77
N ARG A 173 -14.04 -12.07 -12.77
CA ARG A 173 -14.78 -13.34 -12.91
C ARG A 173 -14.50 -14.35 -11.81
N ASN A 174 -13.38 -14.22 -11.14
CA ASN A 174 -12.96 -15.06 -10.02
C ASN A 174 -13.35 -14.47 -8.64
N GLY A 175 -14.12 -13.38 -8.64
CA GLY A 175 -14.62 -12.75 -7.42
C GLY A 175 -13.58 -11.86 -6.73
N VAL A 176 -12.44 -11.57 -7.37
CA VAL A 176 -11.41 -10.65 -6.85
C VAL A 176 -11.54 -9.30 -7.54
N ARG A 177 -11.42 -8.23 -6.76
CA ARG A 177 -11.46 -6.85 -7.25
C ARG A 177 -10.22 -6.08 -6.82
N ALA A 178 -9.81 -5.11 -7.63
CA ALA A 178 -8.70 -4.23 -7.29
C ALA A 178 -9.11 -2.75 -7.43
N CYS A 179 -8.52 -1.90 -6.56
CA CYS A 179 -8.72 -0.46 -6.58
C CYS A 179 -7.36 0.26 -6.57
N SER A 180 -7.19 1.26 -7.43
CA SER A 180 -6.09 2.21 -7.41
C SER A 180 -6.54 3.48 -6.69
N ILE A 181 -5.93 3.82 -5.55
CA ILE A 181 -6.17 5.10 -4.88
C ILE A 181 -5.04 6.06 -5.28
N CYS A 182 -5.39 7.14 -5.96
CA CYS A 182 -4.49 8.10 -6.60
C CYS A 182 -4.52 9.46 -5.88
N PRO A 183 -3.91 9.58 -4.70
CA PRO A 183 -3.83 10.84 -3.99
C PRO A 183 -2.81 11.79 -4.63
N ARG A 184 -3.01 13.08 -4.39
CA ARG A 184 -1.96 14.10 -4.49
C ARG A 184 -1.07 14.07 -3.24
N ASP A 185 -0.57 15.21 -2.78
CA ASP A 185 0.32 15.27 -1.63
C ASP A 185 -0.39 14.84 -0.33
N ILE A 186 0.20 13.86 0.35
CA ILE A 186 -0.24 13.36 1.66
C ILE A 186 0.80 13.78 2.70
N ASN A 187 0.34 14.25 3.85
CA ASN A 187 1.19 14.58 4.99
C ASN A 187 1.81 13.31 5.61
N THR A 188 2.97 12.91 5.12
CA THR A 188 3.67 11.72 5.58
C THR A 188 5.18 11.98 5.73
N PRO A 189 5.91 11.13 6.47
CA PRO A 189 7.37 11.22 6.56
C PRO A 189 8.11 11.10 5.21
N LEU A 190 7.43 10.64 4.15
CA LEU A 190 8.02 10.63 2.81
C LEU A 190 8.35 12.04 2.31
N LEU A 191 7.60 13.05 2.74
CA LEU A 191 7.84 14.45 2.38
C LEU A 191 9.16 15.01 2.96
N ASP A 192 9.63 14.45 4.10
CA ASP A 192 10.88 14.89 4.75
C ASP A 192 12.11 14.57 3.89
N LYS A 193 11.98 13.62 2.96
CA LYS A 193 13.03 13.25 2.01
C LYS A 193 13.11 14.16 0.79
N ARG A 194 12.21 15.13 0.65
CA ARG A 194 12.30 16.12 -0.44
C ARG A 194 13.48 17.07 -0.18
N LEU A 195 14.11 17.56 -1.26
CA LEU A 195 15.15 18.59 -1.16
C LEU A 195 14.64 19.86 -0.46
N GLN A 196 13.38 20.16 -0.65
CA GLN A 196 12.63 21.23 0.03
C GLN A 196 11.37 20.63 0.66
N PRO A 197 11.43 20.18 1.91
CA PRO A 197 10.25 19.70 2.61
C PRO A 197 9.21 20.84 2.79
N PRO A 198 7.91 20.55 2.67
CA PRO A 198 6.88 21.55 2.91
C PRO A 198 6.84 21.98 4.38
N SER A 199 6.41 23.22 4.63
CA SER A 199 6.22 23.74 5.99
C SER A 199 5.11 22.99 6.73
N GLN A 200 5.07 23.13 8.06
CA GLN A 200 3.99 22.54 8.87
C GLN A 200 2.61 23.09 8.49
N GLU A 201 2.52 24.37 8.18
CA GLU A 201 1.30 25.00 7.72
C GLU A 201 0.81 24.41 6.38
N ALA A 202 1.72 24.24 5.41
CA ALA A 202 1.40 23.59 4.15
C ALA A 202 0.94 22.14 4.36
N ARG A 203 1.57 21.41 5.29
CA ARG A 203 1.19 20.03 5.62
C ARG A 203 -0.19 19.90 6.25
N ALA A 204 -0.63 20.90 7.03
CA ALA A 204 -1.95 20.90 7.64
C ALA A 204 -3.08 20.95 6.58
N GLY A 205 -2.82 21.58 5.42
CA GLY A 205 -3.76 21.62 4.30
C GLY A 205 -3.70 20.42 3.35
N MET A 206 -2.78 19.48 3.56
CA MET A 206 -2.66 18.29 2.72
C MET A 206 -3.64 17.20 3.15
N ILE A 207 -3.81 16.19 2.28
CA ILE A 207 -4.46 14.93 2.63
C ILE A 207 -3.73 14.33 3.84
N GLN A 208 -4.47 13.86 4.85
CA GLN A 208 -3.90 13.18 6.01
C GLN A 208 -3.92 11.65 5.81
N PRO A 209 -3.02 10.90 6.47
CA PRO A 209 -3.02 9.44 6.42
C PRO A 209 -4.37 8.81 6.80
N GLU A 210 -5.09 9.45 7.71
CA GLU A 210 -6.41 9.01 8.20
C GLU A 210 -7.48 9.13 7.11
N ASP A 211 -7.40 10.14 6.23
CA ASP A 211 -8.29 10.28 5.06
C ASP A 211 -8.11 9.10 4.12
N MET A 212 -6.85 8.68 3.90
CA MET A 212 -6.54 7.52 3.10
C MET A 212 -7.08 6.23 3.74
N ALA A 213 -6.95 6.09 5.06
CA ALA A 213 -7.46 4.95 5.79
C ALA A 213 -8.99 4.85 5.70
N ALA A 214 -9.70 5.97 5.76
CA ALA A 214 -11.15 6.02 5.58
C ALA A 214 -11.57 5.57 4.17
N LEU A 215 -10.87 6.00 3.12
CA LEU A 215 -11.14 5.56 1.75
C LEU A 215 -10.87 4.07 1.53
N VAL A 216 -9.75 3.56 2.06
CA VAL A 216 -9.42 2.13 2.00
C VAL A 216 -10.51 1.31 2.70
N TRP A 217 -10.97 1.76 3.86
CA TRP A 217 -12.07 1.12 4.58
C TRP A 217 -13.37 1.13 3.79
N LEU A 218 -13.75 2.27 3.20
CA LEU A 218 -14.92 2.39 2.34
C LEU A 218 -14.89 1.36 1.19
N VAL A 219 -13.79 1.33 0.43
CA VAL A 219 -13.63 0.41 -0.70
C VAL A 219 -13.72 -1.05 -0.25
N THR A 220 -13.12 -1.36 0.90
CA THR A 220 -13.11 -2.71 1.48
C THR A 220 -14.51 -3.18 1.85
N THR A 221 -15.34 -2.32 2.45
CA THR A 221 -16.64 -2.67 3.02
C THR A 221 -17.81 -2.59 2.03
N LEU A 222 -17.58 -2.08 0.81
CA LEU A 222 -18.57 -2.13 -0.24
C LEU A 222 -18.96 -3.58 -0.58
N PRO A 223 -20.24 -3.84 -0.92
CA PRO A 223 -20.67 -5.16 -1.35
C PRO A 223 -19.83 -5.70 -2.51
N SER A 224 -19.63 -7.01 -2.58
CA SER A 224 -18.78 -7.66 -3.59
C SER A 224 -19.18 -7.35 -5.04
N ARG A 225 -20.47 -7.03 -5.29
CA ARG A 225 -20.97 -6.61 -6.60
C ARG A 225 -20.51 -5.22 -7.05
N ALA A 226 -20.01 -4.39 -6.12
CA ALA A 226 -19.53 -3.05 -6.41
C ALA A 226 -18.01 -3.05 -6.51
N ILE A 227 -17.48 -2.61 -7.65
CA ILE A 227 -16.05 -2.50 -7.88
C ILE A 227 -15.72 -1.01 -8.07
N VAL A 228 -14.93 -0.47 -7.14
CA VAL A 228 -14.31 0.84 -7.30
C VAL A 228 -12.94 0.60 -7.91
N GLU A 229 -12.79 0.92 -9.17
CA GLU A 229 -11.53 0.66 -9.89
C GLU A 229 -10.46 1.70 -9.58
N GLU A 230 -10.88 2.95 -9.40
CA GLU A 230 -9.99 4.06 -9.14
C GLU A 230 -10.66 5.15 -8.30
N ILE A 231 -9.88 5.75 -7.40
CA ILE A 231 -10.26 6.99 -6.68
C ILE A 231 -9.12 7.99 -6.83
N SER A 232 -9.44 9.20 -7.31
CA SER A 232 -8.54 10.34 -7.29
C SER A 232 -8.89 11.25 -6.11
N LEU A 233 -7.88 11.67 -5.36
CA LEU A 233 -8.03 12.49 -4.15
C LEU A 233 -7.08 13.69 -4.19
N SER A 234 -7.61 14.89 -3.97
CA SER A 234 -6.84 16.13 -3.88
C SER A 234 -7.17 16.87 -2.60
N SER A 235 -6.21 17.58 -2.03
CA SER A 235 -6.47 18.63 -1.04
C SER A 235 -7.09 19.86 -1.72
N ARG A 236 -7.69 20.71 -0.94
CA ARG A 236 -8.22 22.01 -1.39
C ARG A 236 -7.11 22.98 -1.77
#